data_577da4a56b1f9c623c6868e9ba9e8f42
#
_entry.id   577da4a56b1f9c623c6868e9ba9e8f42
#
_cell.length_a   1.000
_cell.length_b   1.000
_cell.length_c   1.000
_cell.angle_alpha   90.00
_cell.angle_beta   90.00
_cell.angle_gamma   90.00
#
_symmetry.space_group_name_H-M   'P 1'
#
loop_
_entity.id
_entity.type
_entity.pdbx_description
1 polymer ?
#
loop_
_entity_poly.entity_id
_entity_poly.type
_entity_poly.pdbx_seq_one_letter_code
_entity_poly.pdbx_strand_id
1 'polypeptide(L)'
;PTIAEYAHIVPAVLDHLGIGKVDLLGHHTGAICATEVLLQYPERIDRIILNGPFPLTDEERAFFTEHLGKEREWVPREDGSHLTEQWSFRMAAQPGWTDLDAIHRHVVQAAAAWPNAWYAHDAVMKYDHGAAIMKIQHPCLLFSNTGDSIHHIAERAREIRPDFDYVEIEGGTFDIIDEQPEAWTRVVVNWLKGTN
;
A
#
# COMPACT_ATOMS: atom_id res chain seq x y z
N PRO A 1 -11.73 -4.62 -11.43
CA PRO A 1 -10.45 -4.23 -11.99
C PRO A 1 -9.32 -5.12 -11.47
N THR A 2 -8.17 -5.08 -12.15
CA THR A 2 -6.93 -5.78 -11.81
C THR A 2 -5.84 -4.79 -11.45
N ILE A 3 -4.75 -5.25 -10.83
CA ILE A 3 -3.57 -4.41 -10.58
C ILE A 3 -2.98 -3.89 -11.91
N ALA A 4 -3.00 -4.70 -12.96
CA ALA A 4 -2.54 -4.29 -14.29
C ALA A 4 -3.37 -3.12 -14.86
N GLU A 5 -4.68 -3.12 -14.65
CA GLU A 5 -5.55 -2.01 -15.06
C GLU A 5 -5.31 -0.74 -14.22
N TYR A 6 -5.09 -0.87 -12.90
CA TYR A 6 -4.72 0.28 -12.06
C TYR A 6 -3.38 0.91 -12.48
N ALA A 7 -2.43 0.12 -12.96
CA ALA A 7 -1.13 0.61 -13.39
C ALA A 7 -1.21 1.63 -14.54
N HIS A 8 -2.24 1.58 -15.38
CA HIS A 8 -2.41 2.54 -16.48
C HIS A 8 -2.69 3.98 -16.04
N ILE A 9 -3.11 4.18 -14.80
CA ILE A 9 -3.46 5.52 -14.28
C ILE A 9 -2.20 6.40 -14.19
N VAL A 10 -1.08 5.84 -13.72
CA VAL A 10 0.15 6.62 -13.48
C VAL A 10 0.70 7.21 -14.77
N PRO A 11 0.98 6.45 -15.85
CA PRO A 11 1.47 7.04 -17.10
C PRO A 11 0.47 8.04 -17.71
N ALA A 12 -0.84 7.81 -17.60
CA ALA A 12 -1.84 8.77 -18.08
C ALA A 12 -1.74 10.13 -17.34
N VAL A 13 -1.51 10.12 -16.02
CA VAL A 13 -1.28 11.34 -15.24
C VAL A 13 0.04 12.01 -15.65
N LEU A 14 1.12 11.24 -15.79
CA LEU A 14 2.43 11.77 -16.21
C LEU A 14 2.35 12.42 -17.60
N ASP A 15 1.65 11.82 -18.54
CA ASP A 15 1.45 12.33 -19.89
C ASP A 15 0.66 13.65 -19.87
N HIS A 16 -0.41 13.71 -19.07
CA HIS A 16 -1.20 14.93 -18.89
C HIS A 16 -0.37 16.09 -18.32
N LEU A 17 0.56 15.78 -17.40
CA LEU A 17 1.44 16.75 -16.76
C LEU A 17 2.70 17.07 -17.58
N GLY A 18 2.94 16.39 -18.70
CA GLY A 18 4.16 16.53 -19.50
C GLY A 18 5.42 16.03 -18.80
N ILE A 19 5.29 15.08 -17.86
CA ILE A 19 6.39 14.51 -17.10
C ILE A 19 6.88 13.23 -17.78
N GLY A 20 8.14 13.21 -18.21
CA GLY A 20 8.72 12.06 -18.92
C GLY A 20 9.02 10.89 -18.00
N LYS A 21 9.60 11.13 -16.81
CA LYS A 21 10.12 10.10 -15.90
C LYS A 21 10.07 10.58 -14.46
N VAL A 22 9.86 9.64 -13.52
CA VAL A 22 9.72 9.95 -12.08
C VAL A 22 10.38 8.89 -11.19
N ASP A 23 10.65 9.24 -9.94
CA ASP A 23 10.75 8.29 -8.84
C ASP A 23 9.33 7.96 -8.37
N LEU A 24 9.01 6.69 -8.25
CA LEU A 24 7.66 6.22 -7.90
C LEU A 24 7.64 5.60 -6.52
N LEU A 25 6.74 6.08 -5.67
CA LEU A 25 6.52 5.52 -4.34
C LEU A 25 5.12 4.92 -4.23
N GLY A 26 5.02 3.75 -3.63
CA GLY A 26 3.76 3.14 -3.27
C GLY A 26 3.75 2.66 -1.81
N HIS A 27 2.59 2.79 -1.16
CA HIS A 27 2.34 2.31 0.19
C HIS A 27 1.24 1.24 0.17
N HIS A 28 1.49 0.08 0.79
CA HIS A 28 0.59 -1.08 0.83
C HIS A 28 0.07 -1.45 -0.57
N THR A 29 -1.24 -1.36 -0.82
CA THR A 29 -1.83 -1.55 -2.15
C THR A 29 -1.13 -0.70 -3.21
N GLY A 30 -0.73 0.53 -2.85
CA GLY A 30 0.05 1.40 -3.71
C GLY A 30 1.43 0.83 -4.06
N ALA A 31 2.09 0.08 -3.16
CA ALA A 31 3.35 -0.59 -3.46
C ALA A 31 3.18 -1.69 -4.53
N ILE A 32 2.07 -2.41 -4.48
CA ILE A 32 1.72 -3.43 -5.48
C ILE A 32 1.44 -2.77 -6.84
N CYS A 33 0.66 -1.69 -6.84
CA CYS A 33 0.39 -0.92 -8.05
C CYS A 33 1.68 -0.30 -8.64
N ALA A 34 2.55 0.28 -7.79
CA ALA A 34 3.82 0.87 -8.22
C ALA A 34 4.74 -0.18 -8.86
N THR A 35 4.78 -1.39 -8.31
CA THR A 35 5.52 -2.51 -8.90
C THR A 35 5.00 -2.81 -10.30
N GLU A 36 3.70 -2.93 -10.49
CA GLU A 36 3.12 -3.22 -11.81
C GLU A 36 3.32 -2.07 -12.80
N VAL A 37 3.22 -0.81 -12.34
CA VAL A 37 3.57 0.37 -13.16
C VAL A 37 5.00 0.26 -13.68
N LEU A 38 5.94 -0.04 -12.81
CA LEU A 38 7.34 -0.21 -13.19
C LEU A 38 7.54 -1.35 -14.21
N LEU A 39 6.84 -2.48 -14.03
CA LEU A 39 6.96 -3.62 -14.95
C LEU A 39 6.35 -3.36 -16.33
N GLN A 40 5.28 -2.58 -16.40
CA GLN A 40 4.64 -2.22 -17.67
C GLN A 40 5.29 -1.03 -18.38
N TYR A 41 5.85 -0.08 -17.62
CA TYR A 41 6.39 1.19 -18.12
C TYR A 41 7.77 1.49 -17.53
N PRO A 42 8.76 0.59 -17.69
CA PRO A 42 10.07 0.73 -17.04
C PRO A 42 10.82 2.00 -17.45
N GLU A 43 10.59 2.49 -18.67
CA GLU A 43 11.19 3.73 -19.18
C GLU A 43 10.64 5.01 -18.51
N ARG A 44 9.51 4.91 -17.81
CA ARG A 44 8.86 6.03 -17.13
C ARG A 44 9.29 6.20 -15.67
N ILE A 45 10.03 5.22 -15.14
CA ILE A 45 10.42 5.18 -13.72
C ILE A 45 11.94 5.19 -13.60
N ASP A 46 12.48 6.06 -12.74
CA ASP A 46 13.91 6.09 -12.41
C ASP A 46 14.22 5.16 -11.24
N ARG A 47 13.50 5.32 -10.15
CA ARG A 47 13.66 4.56 -8.91
C ARG A 47 12.30 4.23 -8.33
N ILE A 48 12.22 3.13 -7.57
CA ILE A 48 10.97 2.71 -6.93
C ILE A 48 11.14 2.58 -5.41
N ILE A 49 10.13 3.00 -4.67
CA ILE A 49 10.06 2.88 -3.22
C ILE A 49 8.79 2.11 -2.88
N LEU A 50 8.94 0.99 -2.19
CA LEU A 50 7.85 0.11 -1.78
C LEU A 50 7.75 0.11 -0.26
N ASN A 51 6.77 0.83 0.27
CA ASN A 51 6.45 0.84 1.70
C ASN A 51 5.37 -0.22 1.99
N GLY A 52 5.67 -1.18 2.85
CA GLY A 52 4.78 -2.29 3.16
C GLY A 52 4.49 -3.19 1.96
N PRO A 53 5.51 -3.72 1.25
CA PRO A 53 5.31 -4.67 0.15
C PRO A 53 4.61 -5.95 0.67
N PHE A 54 3.87 -6.63 -0.21
CA PHE A 54 2.92 -7.66 0.21
C PHE A 54 3.07 -8.98 -0.58
N PRO A 55 4.24 -9.67 -0.50
CA PRO A 55 4.45 -10.98 -1.12
C PRO A 55 3.84 -12.09 -0.25
N LEU A 56 2.58 -12.43 -0.47
CA LEU A 56 1.82 -13.40 0.29
C LEU A 56 2.23 -14.85 0.01
N THR A 57 2.23 -15.70 1.05
CA THR A 57 2.12 -17.15 0.90
C THR A 57 0.69 -17.55 0.48
N ASP A 58 0.50 -18.80 0.09
CA ASP A 58 -0.84 -19.31 -0.28
C ASP A 58 -1.79 -19.29 0.91
N GLU A 59 -1.30 -19.61 2.12
CA GLU A 59 -2.10 -19.58 3.36
C GLU A 59 -2.53 -18.15 3.71
N GLU A 60 -1.61 -17.20 3.65
CA GLU A 60 -1.90 -15.78 3.89
C GLU A 60 -2.88 -15.24 2.85
N ARG A 61 -2.69 -15.60 1.58
CA ARG A 61 -3.60 -15.23 0.50
C ARG A 61 -5.02 -15.74 0.76
N ALA A 62 -5.17 -16.99 1.18
CA ALA A 62 -6.46 -17.57 1.53
C ALA A 62 -7.09 -16.82 2.71
N PHE A 63 -6.31 -16.56 3.76
CA PHE A 63 -6.75 -15.82 4.94
C PHE A 63 -7.24 -14.42 4.59
N PHE A 64 -6.42 -13.63 3.88
CA PHE A 64 -6.79 -12.26 3.51
C PHE A 64 -7.95 -12.22 2.50
N THR A 65 -8.04 -13.19 1.59
CA THR A 65 -9.18 -13.28 0.65
C THR A 65 -10.50 -13.46 1.39
N GLU A 66 -10.52 -14.29 2.43
CA GLU A 66 -11.71 -14.46 3.26
C GLU A 66 -12.05 -13.20 4.06
N HIS A 67 -11.04 -12.61 4.73
CA HIS A 67 -11.26 -11.48 5.63
C HIS A 67 -11.61 -10.20 4.88
N LEU A 68 -10.85 -9.84 3.85
CA LEU A 68 -11.10 -8.64 3.04
C LEU A 68 -12.28 -8.82 2.08
N GLY A 69 -12.65 -10.06 1.75
CA GLY A 69 -13.85 -10.35 0.98
C GLY A 69 -15.14 -9.83 1.62
N LYS A 70 -15.16 -9.70 2.95
CA LYS A 70 -16.29 -9.14 3.72
C LYS A 70 -16.54 -7.66 3.44
N GLU A 71 -15.58 -6.94 2.91
CA GLU A 71 -15.77 -5.53 2.49
C GLU A 71 -16.86 -5.38 1.44
N ARG A 72 -17.15 -6.42 0.67
CA ARG A 72 -18.28 -6.44 -0.30
C ARG A 72 -19.64 -6.39 0.37
N GLU A 73 -19.72 -6.82 1.63
CA GLU A 73 -20.96 -6.86 2.42
C GLU A 73 -21.26 -5.51 3.09
N TRP A 74 -20.31 -4.60 3.07
CA TRP A 74 -20.49 -3.26 3.62
C TRP A 74 -21.37 -2.43 2.68
N VAL A 75 -22.61 -2.25 3.08
CA VAL A 75 -23.65 -1.54 2.31
C VAL A 75 -24.35 -0.49 3.17
N PRO A 76 -24.87 0.59 2.59
CA PRO A 76 -25.66 1.58 3.31
C PRO A 76 -26.87 0.93 4.02
N ARG A 77 -27.11 1.32 5.28
CA ARG A 77 -28.25 0.90 6.10
C ARG A 77 -29.07 2.11 6.51
N GLU A 78 -30.38 1.93 6.65
CA GLU A 78 -31.34 3.01 6.96
C GLU A 78 -31.01 3.73 8.27
N ASP A 79 -30.51 3.01 9.27
CA ASP A 79 -30.13 3.54 10.58
C ASP A 79 -28.73 4.17 10.64
N GLY A 80 -27.98 4.16 9.53
CA GLY A 80 -26.60 4.68 9.46
C GLY A 80 -25.55 3.82 10.15
N SER A 81 -25.90 2.64 10.68
CA SER A 81 -24.99 1.78 11.45
C SER A 81 -23.75 1.33 10.66
N HIS A 82 -23.82 1.27 9.33
CA HIS A 82 -22.67 0.97 8.47
C HIS A 82 -21.51 1.97 8.65
N LEU A 83 -21.78 3.25 8.96
CA LEU A 83 -20.72 4.24 9.21
C LEU A 83 -20.07 4.04 10.58
N THR A 84 -20.86 3.72 11.60
CA THR A 84 -20.33 3.44 12.95
C THR A 84 -19.58 2.11 13.00
N GLU A 85 -19.94 1.13 12.20
CA GLU A 85 -19.15 -0.10 12.02
C GLU A 85 -17.77 0.21 11.43
N GLN A 86 -17.72 1.00 10.37
CA GLN A 86 -16.44 1.39 9.73
C GLN A 86 -15.56 2.18 10.71
N TRP A 87 -16.17 3.08 11.48
CA TRP A 87 -15.48 3.79 12.56
C TRP A 87 -14.89 2.83 13.59
N SER A 88 -15.70 1.91 14.11
CA SER A 88 -15.27 0.94 15.12
C SER A 88 -14.20 0.00 14.60
N PHE A 89 -14.30 -0.42 13.35
CA PHE A 89 -13.26 -1.21 12.68
C PHE A 89 -11.93 -0.46 12.64
N ARG A 90 -11.93 0.80 12.22
CA ARG A 90 -10.70 1.62 12.15
C ARG A 90 -10.10 1.85 13.53
N MET A 91 -10.90 2.14 14.54
CA MET A 91 -10.46 2.29 15.92
C MET A 91 -9.78 1.02 16.45
N ALA A 92 -10.34 -0.15 16.17
CA ALA A 92 -9.81 -1.43 16.62
C ALA A 92 -8.55 -1.86 15.87
N ALA A 93 -8.39 -1.43 14.62
CA ALA A 93 -7.27 -1.82 13.76
C ALA A 93 -5.96 -1.03 14.06
N GLN A 94 -6.01 -0.01 14.92
CA GLN A 94 -4.89 0.89 15.23
C GLN A 94 -4.63 0.96 16.74
N PRO A 95 -4.22 -0.14 17.37
CA PRO A 95 -4.01 -0.16 18.81
C PRO A 95 -2.86 0.78 19.21
N GLY A 96 -3.14 1.68 20.14
CA GLY A 96 -2.14 2.63 20.68
C GLY A 96 -2.03 3.96 19.95
N TRP A 97 -2.62 4.11 18.76
CA TRP A 97 -2.72 5.37 18.06
C TRP A 97 -4.19 5.75 17.81
N THR A 98 -4.56 6.98 18.20
CA THR A 98 -5.92 7.48 18.04
C THR A 98 -5.88 8.94 17.61
N ASP A 99 -5.87 9.15 16.30
CA ASP A 99 -6.13 10.45 15.68
C ASP A 99 -7.56 10.42 15.11
N LEU A 100 -8.48 11.07 15.80
CA LEU A 100 -9.90 11.07 15.42
C LEU A 100 -10.14 11.76 14.08
N ASP A 101 -9.32 12.74 13.72
CA ASP A 101 -9.41 13.43 12.42
C ASP A 101 -8.95 12.51 11.29
N ALA A 102 -7.87 11.74 11.48
CA ALA A 102 -7.42 10.73 10.53
C ALA A 102 -8.49 9.63 10.36
N ILE A 103 -8.99 9.07 11.45
CA ILE A 103 -10.05 8.06 11.42
C ILE A 103 -11.31 8.59 10.70
N HIS A 104 -11.69 9.82 10.98
CA HIS A 104 -12.82 10.48 10.30
C HIS A 104 -12.59 10.56 8.79
N ARG A 105 -11.39 11.01 8.35
CA ARG A 105 -11.05 11.06 6.93
C ARG A 105 -11.13 9.68 6.27
N HIS A 106 -10.64 8.63 6.91
CA HIS A 106 -10.71 7.26 6.40
C HIS A 106 -12.15 6.77 6.22
N VAL A 107 -13.01 7.01 7.23
CA VAL A 107 -14.43 6.61 7.14
C VAL A 107 -15.14 7.34 6.01
N VAL A 108 -14.90 8.65 5.86
CA VAL A 108 -15.48 9.45 4.78
C VAL A 108 -14.98 8.97 3.40
N GLN A 109 -13.70 8.67 3.27
CA GLN A 109 -13.13 8.15 2.02
C GLN A 109 -13.70 6.76 1.66
N ALA A 110 -13.84 5.86 2.64
CA ALA A 110 -14.47 4.57 2.43
C ALA A 110 -15.94 4.72 1.97
N ALA A 111 -16.68 5.60 2.62
CA ALA A 111 -18.07 5.90 2.25
C ALA A 111 -18.17 6.52 0.84
N ALA A 112 -17.25 7.41 0.47
CA ALA A 112 -17.20 8.01 -0.86
C ALA A 112 -16.82 7.02 -1.97
N ALA A 113 -16.04 5.99 -1.64
CA ALA A 113 -15.63 4.94 -2.58
C ALA A 113 -16.72 3.88 -2.82
N TRP A 114 -17.79 3.86 -2.01
CA TRP A 114 -18.92 2.93 -2.20
C TRP A 114 -19.57 3.11 -3.59
N PRO A 115 -19.99 2.02 -4.30
CA PRO A 115 -19.97 0.62 -3.89
C PRO A 115 -18.67 -0.14 -4.22
N ASN A 116 -17.60 0.55 -4.60
CA ASN A 116 -16.41 -0.04 -5.21
C ASN A 116 -15.19 -0.10 -4.26
N ALA A 117 -15.35 0.26 -2.97
CA ALA A 117 -14.25 0.32 -2.00
C ALA A 117 -13.42 -0.98 -1.93
N TRP A 118 -14.07 -2.14 -2.08
CA TRP A 118 -13.44 -3.46 -2.03
C TRP A 118 -12.62 -3.83 -3.28
N TYR A 119 -12.73 -3.09 -4.38
CA TYR A 119 -12.08 -3.44 -5.66
C TYR A 119 -10.56 -3.54 -5.56
N ALA A 120 -9.94 -2.65 -4.81
CA ALA A 120 -8.50 -2.61 -4.69
C ALA A 120 -7.95 -3.85 -3.96
N HIS A 121 -8.55 -4.23 -2.84
CA HIS A 121 -8.16 -5.42 -2.09
C HIS A 121 -8.43 -6.71 -2.88
N ASP A 122 -9.56 -6.80 -3.58
CA ASP A 122 -9.85 -7.93 -4.47
C ASP A 122 -8.80 -8.09 -5.58
N ALA A 123 -8.35 -6.98 -6.15
CA ALA A 123 -7.29 -6.99 -7.16
C ALA A 123 -5.95 -7.43 -6.58
N VAL A 124 -5.61 -6.97 -5.36
CA VAL A 124 -4.39 -7.36 -4.63
C VAL A 124 -4.36 -8.86 -4.37
N MET A 125 -5.48 -9.46 -3.92
CA MET A 125 -5.52 -10.90 -3.62
C MET A 125 -5.32 -11.78 -4.87
N LYS A 126 -5.56 -11.25 -6.05
CA LYS A 126 -5.39 -11.94 -7.34
C LYS A 126 -4.02 -11.71 -7.99
N TYR A 127 -3.16 -10.90 -7.35
CA TYR A 127 -1.86 -10.53 -7.90
C TYR A 127 -0.72 -11.22 -7.14
N ASP A 128 0.22 -11.81 -7.86
CA ASP A 128 1.42 -12.39 -7.27
C ASP A 128 2.52 -11.32 -7.15
N HIS A 129 2.49 -10.58 -6.03
CA HIS A 129 3.47 -9.53 -5.77
C HIS A 129 4.89 -10.08 -5.57
N GLY A 130 5.03 -11.28 -4.99
CA GLY A 130 6.33 -11.92 -4.81
C GLY A 130 7.02 -12.19 -6.15
N ALA A 131 6.31 -12.80 -7.08
CA ALA A 131 6.81 -13.04 -8.44
C ALA A 131 7.08 -11.72 -9.21
N ALA A 132 6.31 -10.67 -8.93
CA ALA A 132 6.50 -9.35 -9.56
C ALA A 132 7.75 -8.64 -9.03
N ILE A 133 7.99 -8.62 -7.72
CA ILE A 133 9.18 -8.04 -7.09
C ILE A 133 10.47 -8.66 -7.65
N MET A 134 10.48 -9.95 -7.92
CA MET A 134 11.65 -10.64 -8.51
C MET A 134 12.03 -10.10 -9.88
N LYS A 135 11.12 -9.46 -10.61
CA LYS A 135 11.37 -8.92 -11.95
C LYS A 135 11.87 -7.47 -11.95
N ILE A 136 11.85 -6.79 -10.83
CA ILE A 136 12.33 -5.41 -10.71
C ILE A 136 13.85 -5.35 -10.98
N GLN A 137 14.27 -4.45 -11.86
CA GLN A 137 15.69 -4.22 -12.20
C GLN A 137 16.14 -2.78 -11.89
N HIS A 138 15.26 -1.95 -11.41
CA HIS A 138 15.54 -0.57 -11.04
C HIS A 138 16.04 -0.48 -9.60
N PRO A 139 16.75 0.60 -9.24
CA PRO A 139 17.05 0.87 -7.84
C PRO A 139 15.75 0.88 -7.03
N CYS A 140 15.74 0.11 -5.95
CA CYS A 140 14.55 -0.11 -5.14
C CYS A 140 14.86 0.04 -3.66
N LEU A 141 14.03 0.83 -2.97
CA LEU A 141 13.96 0.83 -1.51
C LEU A 141 12.73 0.03 -1.07
N LEU A 142 12.94 -0.97 -0.26
CA LEU A 142 11.91 -1.60 0.55
C LEU A 142 11.92 -0.96 1.92
N PHE A 143 10.77 -0.60 2.46
CA PHE A 143 10.71 -0.26 3.87
C PHE A 143 9.35 -0.61 4.48
N SER A 144 9.37 -0.82 5.80
CA SER A 144 8.21 -1.17 6.59
C SER A 144 8.36 -0.59 7.99
N ASN A 145 7.38 -0.77 8.83
CA ASN A 145 7.43 -0.38 10.22
C ASN A 145 6.98 -1.53 11.13
N THR A 146 7.62 -1.65 12.31
CA THR A 146 7.51 -2.83 13.17
C THR A 146 6.14 -3.02 13.80
N GLY A 147 5.33 -1.97 13.89
CA GLY A 147 3.95 -2.04 14.42
C GLY A 147 2.89 -2.27 13.35
N ASP A 148 3.26 -2.37 12.08
CA ASP A 148 2.33 -2.74 11.02
C ASP A 148 1.95 -4.22 11.12
N SER A 149 0.67 -4.52 11.06
CA SER A 149 0.16 -5.89 11.11
C SER A 149 0.68 -6.80 9.99
N ILE A 150 1.14 -6.22 8.89
CA ILE A 150 1.73 -6.95 7.75
C ILE A 150 3.27 -6.84 7.69
N HIS A 151 3.92 -6.33 8.75
CA HIS A 151 5.38 -6.16 8.80
C HIS A 151 6.14 -7.44 8.41
N HIS A 152 5.77 -8.59 8.99
CA HIS A 152 6.38 -9.89 8.68
C HIS A 152 6.27 -10.30 7.21
N ILE A 153 5.25 -9.82 6.49
CA ILE A 153 5.10 -10.05 5.05
C ILE A 153 6.05 -9.12 4.28
N ALA A 154 6.20 -7.88 4.74
CA ALA A 154 7.13 -6.93 4.14
C ALA A 154 8.60 -7.38 4.31
N GLU A 155 8.95 -7.98 5.46
CA GLU A 155 10.28 -8.59 5.68
C GLU A 155 10.58 -9.68 4.65
N ARG A 156 9.59 -10.50 4.27
CA ARG A 156 9.75 -11.51 3.21
C ARG A 156 10.17 -10.90 1.87
N ALA A 157 9.75 -9.67 1.55
CA ALA A 157 10.23 -9.00 0.34
C ALA A 157 11.74 -8.75 0.38
N ARG A 158 12.29 -8.42 1.57
CA ARG A 158 13.74 -8.31 1.80
C ARG A 158 14.45 -9.67 1.61
N GLU A 159 13.85 -10.77 2.06
CA GLU A 159 14.40 -12.11 1.85
C GLU A 159 14.42 -12.51 0.36
N ILE A 160 13.36 -12.14 -0.37
CA ILE A 160 13.24 -12.39 -1.82
C ILE A 160 14.27 -11.56 -2.61
N ARG A 161 14.54 -10.31 -2.19
CA ARG A 161 15.46 -9.37 -2.85
C ARG A 161 16.43 -8.75 -1.85
N PRO A 162 17.41 -9.52 -1.38
CA PRO A 162 18.43 -9.04 -0.45
C PRO A 162 19.39 -8.01 -1.06
N ASP A 163 19.34 -7.82 -2.36
CA ASP A 163 20.07 -6.81 -3.12
C ASP A 163 19.43 -5.42 -3.11
N PHE A 164 18.18 -5.30 -2.64
CA PHE A 164 17.51 -4.02 -2.48
C PHE A 164 17.90 -3.34 -1.18
N ASP A 165 17.88 -2.01 -1.18
CA ASP A 165 17.98 -1.26 0.07
C ASP A 165 16.78 -1.56 0.96
N TYR A 166 17.01 -1.69 2.27
CA TYR A 166 15.95 -1.93 3.24
C TYR A 166 16.10 -1.01 4.45
N VAL A 167 14.98 -0.41 4.84
CA VAL A 167 14.87 0.40 6.07
C VAL A 167 13.67 -0.04 6.88
N GLU A 168 13.81 0.00 8.20
CA GLU A 168 12.75 -0.29 9.14
C GLU A 168 12.50 0.93 10.03
N ILE A 169 11.21 1.28 10.22
CA ILE A 169 10.80 2.32 11.15
C ILE A 169 10.25 1.63 12.40
N GLU A 170 10.68 2.05 13.59
CA GLU A 170 10.20 1.48 14.83
C GLU A 170 8.76 1.94 15.15
N GLY A 171 7.91 0.99 15.54
CA GLY A 171 6.52 1.24 15.91
C GLY A 171 5.64 1.57 14.73
N GLY A 172 4.65 2.43 14.95
CA GLY A 172 3.64 2.82 13.98
C GLY A 172 2.66 1.70 13.61
N THR A 173 1.54 2.08 13.05
CA THR A 173 0.54 1.15 12.51
C THR A 173 0.60 1.12 10.98
N PHE A 174 -0.38 0.50 10.32
CA PHE A 174 -0.49 0.57 8.86
C PHE A 174 -0.82 2.00 8.34
N ASP A 175 -1.16 2.93 9.22
CA ASP A 175 -1.30 4.35 8.91
C ASP A 175 -0.04 5.18 9.27
N ILE A 176 1.13 4.57 9.21
CA ILE A 176 2.44 5.17 9.53
C ILE A 176 2.66 6.56 8.91
N ILE A 177 2.09 6.81 7.75
CA ILE A 177 2.20 8.09 7.04
C ILE A 177 1.54 9.22 7.83
N ASP A 178 0.38 8.97 8.46
CA ASP A 178 -0.32 9.92 9.30
C ASP A 178 0.23 9.91 10.74
N GLU A 179 0.67 8.76 11.23
CA GLU A 179 1.12 8.57 12.61
C GLU A 179 2.53 9.10 12.87
N GLN A 180 3.47 8.85 11.93
CA GLN A 180 4.88 9.23 12.06
C GLN A 180 5.40 9.92 10.77
N PRO A 181 4.79 11.02 10.33
CA PRO A 181 5.08 11.65 9.02
C PRO A 181 6.54 12.09 8.88
N GLU A 182 7.18 12.55 9.96
CA GLU A 182 8.58 12.99 9.92
C GLU A 182 9.54 11.80 9.77
N ALA A 183 9.30 10.69 10.47
CA ALA A 183 10.12 9.49 10.35
C ALA A 183 9.99 8.89 8.96
N TRP A 184 8.75 8.75 8.48
CA TRP A 184 8.44 8.24 7.15
C TRP A 184 9.07 9.10 6.04
N THR A 185 8.86 10.42 6.08
CA THR A 185 9.42 11.36 5.11
C THR A 185 10.95 11.33 5.11
N ARG A 186 11.58 11.21 6.29
CA ARG A 186 13.04 11.14 6.41
C ARG A 186 13.61 9.93 5.68
N VAL A 187 12.99 8.76 5.79
CA VAL A 187 13.42 7.55 5.06
C VAL A 187 13.39 7.80 3.56
N VAL A 188 12.28 8.29 3.04
CA VAL A 188 12.08 8.55 1.61
C VAL A 188 13.09 9.58 1.10
N VAL A 189 13.19 10.74 1.78
CA VAL A 189 14.05 11.85 1.32
C VAL A 189 15.53 11.48 1.41
N ASN A 190 15.97 10.79 2.47
CA ASN A 190 17.37 10.38 2.60
C ASN A 190 17.75 9.42 1.48
N TRP A 191 16.93 8.42 1.20
CA TRP A 191 17.22 7.47 0.15
C TRP A 191 17.27 8.15 -1.24
N LEU A 192 16.31 9.03 -1.53
CA LEU A 192 16.29 9.79 -2.78
C LEU A 192 17.51 10.71 -2.95
N LYS A 193 18.09 11.21 -1.85
CA LYS A 193 19.31 12.03 -1.86
C LYS A 193 20.60 11.21 -1.83
N GLY A 194 20.53 9.89 -1.63
CA GLY A 194 21.71 9.04 -1.44
C GLY A 194 22.48 9.35 -0.15
N THR A 195 21.77 9.69 0.92
CA THR A 195 22.34 10.09 2.23
C THR A 195 21.95 9.12 3.35
N ASN A 196 21.81 7.84 3.03
CA ASN A 196 21.52 6.76 4.02
C ASN A 196 22.73 6.45 4.88
#